data_3ab2fbc7713dd690bd196ab0cc47f9bd
#
_entry.id   3ab2fbc7713dd690bd196ab0cc47f9bd
#
_cell.length_a   1.000
_cell.length_b   1.000
_cell.length_c   1.000
_cell.angle_alpha   90.00
_cell.angle_beta   90.00
_cell.angle_gamma   90.00
#
_symmetry.space_group_name_H-M   'P 1'
#
loop_
_entity.id
_entity.type
_entity.pdbx_description
1 polymer ?
#
loop_
_entity_poly.entity_id
_entity_poly.type
_entity_poly.pdbx_seq_one_letter_code
_entity_poly.pdbx_strand_id
1 'polypeptide(L)'
;MTQLLQRILPTVQKPARYTGGEYNEIQKDKSQVRVRVAFCFPDTYEIGMSNVGMRILYGVMNQMDGVWCERVFAPWADMEEAMRQNSLPLWALESQDPVRDFDMIAFTVGYEMSYSNIVNMLNLAGIPLYAKDRQGLHNMVFAGGVCTFNPEPLADFVDFISLGEGEESTPEIIALYDRAKAESWTKEQFLLEVAKIPGIYVPSFFNPEYNADGTLARMVATENVPATITKRIVENLDKAYWPTKMIVPSTEIVHDRANLEVFRGCIRGCRFCQAGFSCRPVRKKSPEVLYRQAVETLEDSGHNEITLSSLSTSDYRGLKELTDQMIPYCADTKVSLSVPSLRADNFSRELMEKLQTVRKSGLTFAPEAGTQRLRDVINKNLTEEEILTTCTNAFAGGWNNVKLYFMLGLPTETDEDVLGIAELVYKVIQAWKANASNKKRGLRVHVATAFFVPKPHTPFQWEQQITPEEYLRRCQLLKSHFYSKSIEYSYHAPDLSRLEAVMARGDRRLAPVIEKAVQLGARLDGWDEFFRYDLWLDAFRACGVDPNYYTLRGFGEEELLPWDHINVGVTKRFLLRERRQAYESKITPDCREGCAGCGASCLLQEVKCDA
;
A
#
# COMPACT_ATOMS: atom_id res chain seq x y z
N MET A 1 6.12 -24.10 24.14
CA MET A 1 5.71 -22.73 23.79
C MET A 1 4.36 -22.37 24.39
N THR A 2 3.31 -23.16 24.23
CA THR A 2 1.93 -22.89 24.66
C THR A 2 1.81 -22.51 26.16
N GLN A 3 2.48 -23.21 27.08
CA GLN A 3 2.43 -22.87 28.53
C GLN A 3 3.06 -21.52 28.85
N LEU A 4 4.15 -21.14 28.16
CA LEU A 4 4.81 -19.85 28.33
C LEU A 4 3.94 -18.73 27.78
N LEU A 5 3.38 -18.95 26.58
CA LEU A 5 2.47 -17.99 25.95
C LEU A 5 1.24 -17.73 26.85
N GLN A 6 0.64 -18.77 27.43
CA GLN A 6 -0.49 -18.64 28.36
C GLN A 6 -0.17 -17.77 29.60
N ARG A 7 1.10 -17.75 30.04
CA ARG A 7 1.53 -16.88 31.15
C ARG A 7 1.74 -15.43 30.72
N ILE A 8 2.17 -15.20 29.48
CA ILE A 8 2.46 -13.86 28.93
C ILE A 8 1.18 -13.16 28.50
N LEU A 9 0.25 -13.86 27.85
CA LEU A 9 -0.98 -13.28 27.29
C LEU A 9 -1.77 -12.38 28.26
N PRO A 10 -1.95 -12.72 29.56
CA PRO A 10 -2.63 -11.84 30.51
C PRO A 10 -1.88 -10.54 30.84
N THR A 11 -0.60 -10.44 30.50
CA THR A 11 0.26 -9.29 30.83
C THR A 11 0.42 -8.27 29.70
N VAL A 12 -0.10 -8.60 28.50
CA VAL A 12 0.03 -7.77 27.31
C VAL A 12 -1.30 -7.16 26.88
N GLN A 13 -1.22 -6.07 26.13
CA GLN A 13 -2.38 -5.42 25.53
C GLN A 13 -2.98 -6.30 24.43
N LYS A 14 -4.31 -6.38 24.38
CA LYS A 14 -5.05 -7.10 23.33
C LYS A 14 -4.48 -8.52 23.06
N PRO A 15 -4.52 -9.43 24.03
CA PRO A 15 -3.95 -10.77 23.87
C PRO A 15 -4.51 -11.57 22.69
N ALA A 16 -5.74 -11.25 22.22
CA ALA A 16 -6.34 -11.87 21.04
C ALA A 16 -5.55 -11.67 19.74
N ARG A 17 -4.63 -10.70 19.67
CA ARG A 17 -3.68 -10.53 18.55
C ARG A 17 -2.79 -11.75 18.32
N TYR A 18 -2.62 -12.60 19.34
CA TYR A 18 -1.56 -13.60 19.44
C TYR A 18 -2.05 -15.03 19.60
N THR A 19 -3.37 -15.24 19.60
CA THR A 19 -3.96 -16.53 19.98
C THR A 19 -4.37 -17.41 18.79
N GLY A 20 -4.74 -16.83 17.63
CA GLY A 20 -5.40 -17.59 16.57
C GLY A 20 -6.79 -18.10 16.99
N GLY A 21 -7.29 -19.13 16.31
CA GLY A 21 -8.58 -19.76 16.61
C GLY A 21 -9.78 -18.96 16.12
N GLU A 22 -9.61 -18.11 15.12
CA GLU A 22 -10.67 -17.30 14.55
C GLU A 22 -11.59 -18.13 13.65
N TYR A 23 -12.82 -17.66 13.49
CA TYR A 23 -13.77 -18.25 12.55
C TYR A 23 -13.21 -18.23 11.12
N ASN A 24 -13.32 -19.34 10.42
CA ASN A 24 -12.73 -19.59 9.09
C ASN A 24 -11.18 -19.64 9.05
N GLU A 25 -10.49 -19.69 10.19
CA GLU A 25 -9.07 -20.01 10.20
C GLU A 25 -8.85 -21.43 9.65
N ILE A 26 -7.83 -21.59 8.79
CA ILE A 26 -7.57 -22.88 8.16
C ILE A 26 -6.56 -23.67 8.96
N GLN A 27 -7.00 -24.77 9.55
CA GLN A 27 -6.16 -25.73 10.24
C GLN A 27 -5.90 -26.96 9.36
N LYS A 28 -4.65 -27.42 9.30
CA LYS A 28 -4.26 -28.61 8.55
C LYS A 28 -3.51 -29.62 9.44
N ASP A 29 -3.63 -30.90 9.12
CA ASP A 29 -2.84 -31.94 9.75
C ASP A 29 -1.39 -31.85 9.25
N LYS A 30 -0.46 -31.57 10.15
CA LYS A 30 0.99 -31.43 9.85
C LYS A 30 1.56 -32.65 9.13
N SER A 31 1.02 -33.85 9.37
CA SER A 31 1.48 -35.09 8.73
C SER A 31 1.17 -35.14 7.23
N GLN A 32 0.24 -34.31 6.76
CA GLN A 32 -0.17 -34.20 5.36
C GLN A 32 0.44 -32.97 4.67
N VAL A 33 1.22 -32.16 5.39
CA VAL A 33 1.82 -30.92 4.86
C VAL A 33 3.23 -31.17 4.40
N ARG A 34 3.51 -30.85 3.14
CA ARG A 34 4.84 -30.92 2.53
C ARG A 34 5.57 -29.59 2.59
N VAL A 35 4.84 -28.48 2.43
CA VAL A 35 5.41 -27.12 2.44
C VAL A 35 4.62 -26.26 3.44
N ARG A 36 5.35 -25.66 4.37
CA ARG A 36 4.81 -24.68 5.33
C ARG A 36 5.27 -23.27 4.97
N VAL A 37 4.34 -22.35 4.88
CA VAL A 37 4.61 -20.93 4.58
C VAL A 37 4.19 -20.07 5.77
N ALA A 38 5.15 -19.38 6.37
CA ALA A 38 4.85 -18.30 7.32
C ALA A 38 4.56 -17.01 6.53
N PHE A 39 3.29 -16.61 6.48
CA PHE A 39 2.88 -15.42 5.76
C PHE A 39 2.88 -14.21 6.70
N CYS A 40 3.95 -13.44 6.60
CA CYS A 40 4.28 -12.34 7.51
C CYS A 40 3.73 -11.01 7.00
N PHE A 41 2.97 -10.34 7.84
CA PHE A 41 2.61 -8.94 7.65
C PHE A 41 3.49 -8.09 8.60
N PRO A 42 4.33 -7.18 8.08
CA PRO A 42 5.30 -6.45 8.90
C PRO A 42 4.66 -5.22 9.62
N ASP A 43 3.50 -5.42 10.20
CA ASP A 43 2.80 -4.51 11.11
C ASP A 43 1.91 -5.35 12.03
N THR A 44 1.14 -4.66 12.89
CA THR A 44 0.28 -5.31 13.88
C THR A 44 -0.85 -6.13 13.25
N TYR A 45 -1.42 -7.02 14.04
CA TYR A 45 -2.57 -7.86 13.66
C TYR A 45 -3.71 -7.04 13.05
N GLU A 46 -4.07 -5.89 13.66
CA GLU A 46 -5.20 -5.07 13.21
C GLU A 46 -5.01 -4.50 11.81
N ILE A 47 -3.78 -4.12 11.46
CA ILE A 47 -3.44 -3.63 10.13
C ILE A 47 -3.41 -4.79 9.13
N GLY A 48 -2.74 -5.88 9.50
CA GLY A 48 -2.59 -7.04 8.62
C GLY A 48 -3.92 -7.73 8.30
N MET A 49 -4.78 -7.93 9.30
CA MET A 49 -6.11 -8.50 9.09
C MET A 49 -7.06 -7.59 8.32
N SER A 50 -6.75 -6.30 8.22
CA SER A 50 -7.47 -5.34 7.37
C SER A 50 -6.99 -5.35 5.92
N ASN A 51 -5.87 -6.03 5.60
CA ASN A 51 -5.29 -6.06 4.27
C ASN A 51 -5.94 -7.12 3.38
N VAL A 52 -6.55 -6.70 2.27
CA VAL A 52 -7.26 -7.58 1.33
C VAL A 52 -6.30 -8.54 0.62
N GLY A 53 -5.12 -8.07 0.23
CA GLY A 53 -4.10 -8.90 -0.42
C GLY A 53 -3.64 -10.06 0.45
N MET A 54 -3.49 -9.83 1.76
CA MET A 54 -3.17 -10.89 2.71
C MET A 54 -4.26 -11.96 2.76
N ARG A 55 -5.54 -11.56 2.79
CA ARG A 55 -6.68 -12.50 2.80
C ARG A 55 -6.75 -13.32 1.50
N ILE A 56 -6.51 -12.69 0.35
CA ILE A 56 -6.48 -13.37 -0.95
C ILE A 56 -5.35 -14.41 -1.00
N LEU A 57 -4.12 -14.01 -0.71
CA LEU A 57 -2.96 -14.91 -0.83
C LEU A 57 -2.97 -16.02 0.23
N TYR A 58 -3.45 -15.75 1.44
CA TYR A 58 -3.69 -16.79 2.44
C TYR A 58 -4.62 -17.89 1.92
N GLY A 59 -5.72 -17.49 1.31
CA GLY A 59 -6.67 -18.44 0.72
C GLY A 59 -6.08 -19.19 -0.48
N VAL A 60 -5.42 -18.47 -1.39
CA VAL A 60 -4.76 -19.08 -2.57
C VAL A 60 -3.77 -20.17 -2.15
N MET A 61 -2.88 -19.87 -1.20
CA MET A 61 -1.89 -20.84 -0.71
C MET A 61 -2.55 -22.03 0.00
N ASN A 62 -3.56 -21.78 0.79
CA ASN A 62 -4.24 -22.84 1.54
C ASN A 62 -5.16 -23.73 0.70
N GLN A 63 -5.51 -23.33 -0.54
CA GLN A 63 -6.18 -24.22 -1.50
C GLN A 63 -5.25 -25.27 -2.11
N MET A 64 -3.92 -25.06 -2.01
CA MET A 64 -2.94 -26.00 -2.56
C MET A 64 -2.85 -27.28 -1.70
N ASP A 65 -2.82 -28.42 -2.38
CA ASP A 65 -2.63 -29.71 -1.71
C ASP A 65 -1.23 -29.84 -1.09
N GLY A 66 -1.17 -30.29 0.16
CA GLY A 66 0.09 -30.44 0.89
C GLY A 66 0.79 -29.13 1.29
N VAL A 67 0.12 -27.97 1.14
CA VAL A 67 0.65 -26.65 1.53
C VAL A 67 -0.16 -26.11 2.71
N TRP A 68 0.51 -25.58 3.72
CA TRP A 68 -0.11 -24.86 4.81
C TRP A 68 0.49 -23.47 4.95
N CYS A 69 -0.31 -22.45 4.70
CA CYS A 69 0.02 -21.06 4.93
C CYS A 69 -0.56 -20.59 6.26
N GLU A 70 0.29 -20.04 7.10
CA GLU A 70 -0.03 -19.59 8.45
C GLU A 70 0.36 -18.12 8.62
N ARG A 71 -0.47 -17.34 9.36
CA ARG A 71 -0.31 -15.89 9.50
C ARG A 71 0.66 -15.54 10.62
N VAL A 72 1.48 -14.53 10.36
CA VAL A 72 2.42 -13.96 11.31
C VAL A 72 2.35 -12.43 11.27
N PHE A 73 2.29 -11.79 12.42
CA PHE A 73 2.24 -10.32 12.53
C PHE A 73 3.40 -9.80 13.39
N ALA A 74 3.79 -8.55 13.16
CA ALA A 74 4.73 -7.88 14.04
C ALA A 74 4.10 -7.73 15.44
N PRO A 75 4.81 -8.10 16.50
CA PRO A 75 4.29 -7.94 17.87
C PRO A 75 4.25 -6.47 18.26
N TRP A 76 3.27 -6.12 19.10
CA TRP A 76 3.26 -4.83 19.77
C TRP A 76 4.40 -4.75 20.80
N ALA A 77 4.78 -3.55 21.18
CA ALA A 77 5.99 -3.33 22.00
C ALA A 77 6.03 -4.12 23.31
N ASP A 78 4.91 -4.26 24.00
CA ASP A 78 4.83 -5.02 25.26
C ASP A 78 5.01 -6.53 25.05
N MET A 79 4.43 -7.08 23.99
CA MET A 79 4.63 -8.48 23.62
C MET A 79 6.07 -8.71 23.14
N GLU A 80 6.65 -7.81 22.35
CA GLU A 80 8.05 -7.93 21.95
C GLU A 80 8.99 -7.94 23.15
N GLU A 81 8.76 -7.06 24.11
CA GLU A 81 9.54 -7.04 25.34
C GLU A 81 9.42 -8.37 26.13
N ALA A 82 8.19 -8.87 26.28
CA ALA A 82 7.95 -10.17 26.92
C ALA A 82 8.61 -11.33 26.18
N MET A 83 8.60 -11.31 24.84
CA MET A 83 9.29 -12.30 24.00
C MET A 83 10.80 -12.28 24.25
N ARG A 84 11.42 -11.10 24.24
CA ARG A 84 12.88 -10.96 24.49
C ARG A 84 13.26 -11.40 25.90
N GLN A 85 12.51 -11.00 26.92
CA GLN A 85 12.76 -11.37 28.31
C GLN A 85 12.66 -12.89 28.56
N ASN A 86 11.78 -13.57 27.83
CA ASN A 86 11.52 -14.99 28.00
C ASN A 86 12.13 -15.88 26.91
N SER A 87 12.94 -15.32 26.01
CA SER A 87 13.51 -16.03 24.84
C SER A 87 12.42 -16.75 24.00
N LEU A 88 11.23 -16.15 23.91
CA LEU A 88 10.13 -16.68 23.13
C LEU A 88 10.32 -16.23 21.67
N PRO A 89 10.48 -17.16 20.70
CA PRO A 89 10.62 -16.80 19.30
C PRO A 89 9.29 -16.31 18.71
N LEU A 90 9.34 -15.57 17.62
CA LEU A 90 8.15 -15.22 16.82
C LEU A 90 7.50 -16.50 16.28
N TRP A 91 6.16 -16.53 16.27
CA TRP A 91 5.37 -17.72 15.91
C TRP A 91 4.22 -17.40 14.96
N ALA A 92 3.72 -18.42 14.29
CA ALA A 92 2.51 -18.36 13.46
C ALA A 92 1.24 -18.54 14.30
N LEU A 93 0.14 -17.88 13.93
CA LEU A 93 -1.09 -17.89 14.72
C LEU A 93 -1.77 -19.26 14.73
N GLU A 94 -1.85 -19.92 13.58
CA GLU A 94 -2.61 -21.15 13.40
C GLU A 94 -2.04 -22.32 14.22
N SER A 95 -0.76 -22.59 14.08
CA SER A 95 -0.10 -23.72 14.76
C SER A 95 0.54 -23.35 16.09
N GLN A 96 0.80 -22.06 16.32
CA GLN A 96 1.67 -21.56 17.39
C GLN A 96 3.11 -22.12 17.33
N ASP A 97 3.56 -22.56 16.16
CA ASP A 97 4.95 -22.98 15.95
C ASP A 97 5.87 -21.78 15.69
N PRO A 98 7.15 -21.86 16.07
CA PRO A 98 8.14 -20.85 15.76
C PRO A 98 8.29 -20.65 14.23
N VAL A 99 8.39 -19.40 13.79
CA VAL A 99 8.56 -19.07 12.36
C VAL A 99 9.81 -19.72 11.75
N ARG A 100 10.86 -19.93 12.52
CA ARG A 100 12.07 -20.61 12.06
C ARG A 100 11.86 -22.09 11.67
N ASP A 101 10.72 -22.68 12.04
CA ASP A 101 10.42 -24.09 11.70
C ASP A 101 9.66 -24.20 10.36
N PHE A 102 9.47 -23.09 9.65
CA PHE A 102 8.78 -23.02 8.37
C PHE A 102 9.75 -23.13 7.20
N ASP A 103 9.26 -23.69 6.10
CA ASP A 103 10.02 -23.85 4.87
C ASP A 103 10.27 -22.48 4.19
N MET A 104 9.22 -21.66 4.10
CA MET A 104 9.24 -20.38 3.44
C MET A 104 8.67 -19.28 4.34
N ILE A 105 9.24 -18.10 4.28
CA ILE A 105 8.81 -16.90 5.00
C ILE A 105 8.47 -15.82 3.96
N ALA A 106 7.18 -15.50 3.83
CA ALA A 106 6.66 -14.57 2.84
C ALA A 106 6.28 -13.24 3.50
N PHE A 107 6.83 -12.13 3.04
CA PHE A 107 6.45 -10.80 3.51
C PHE A 107 5.60 -10.06 2.48
N THR A 108 4.47 -9.47 2.92
CA THR A 108 3.73 -8.50 2.11
C THR A 108 4.08 -7.08 2.54
N VAL A 109 4.67 -6.29 1.62
CA VAL A 109 5.26 -4.99 1.92
C VAL A 109 4.41 -3.89 1.29
N GLY A 110 3.52 -3.32 2.09
CA GLY A 110 2.55 -2.30 1.67
C GLY A 110 2.96 -0.86 1.96
N TYR A 111 3.98 -0.64 2.80
CA TYR A 111 4.43 0.67 3.25
C TYR A 111 5.92 0.64 3.62
N GLU A 112 6.68 1.64 3.20
CA GLU A 112 8.14 1.70 3.39
C GLU A 112 8.54 1.77 4.88
N MET A 113 7.68 2.37 5.73
CA MET A 113 7.95 2.45 7.17
C MET A 113 7.84 1.11 7.90
N SER A 114 7.50 0.04 7.19
CA SER A 114 7.51 -1.32 7.73
C SER A 114 8.84 -2.08 7.54
N TYR A 115 9.85 -1.47 6.88
CA TYR A 115 11.12 -2.16 6.60
C TYR A 115 11.87 -2.55 7.88
N SER A 116 11.89 -1.70 8.90
CA SER A 116 12.44 -2.04 10.22
C SER A 116 11.72 -3.24 10.86
N ASN A 117 10.40 -3.34 10.67
CA ASN A 117 9.64 -4.46 11.21
C ASN A 117 9.99 -5.79 10.53
N ILE A 118 10.32 -5.79 9.22
CA ILE A 118 10.78 -7.01 8.52
C ILE A 118 12.07 -7.53 9.18
N VAL A 119 13.05 -6.65 9.37
CA VAL A 119 14.32 -6.99 10.02
C VAL A 119 14.09 -7.43 11.48
N ASN A 120 13.24 -6.73 12.22
CA ASN A 120 12.91 -7.08 13.60
C ASN A 120 12.19 -8.43 13.71
N MET A 121 11.25 -8.74 12.79
CA MET A 121 10.55 -10.02 12.77
C MET A 121 11.52 -11.19 12.46
N LEU A 122 12.46 -11.03 11.53
CA LEU A 122 13.51 -12.02 11.26
C LEU A 122 14.38 -12.23 12.51
N ASN A 123 14.78 -11.16 13.21
CA ASN A 123 15.52 -11.24 14.46
C ASN A 123 14.74 -11.99 15.56
N LEU A 124 13.46 -11.67 15.75
CA LEU A 124 12.59 -12.33 16.73
C LEU A 124 12.33 -13.79 16.38
N ALA A 125 12.32 -14.14 15.09
CA ALA A 125 12.20 -15.51 14.62
C ALA A 125 13.50 -16.30 14.80
N GLY A 126 14.65 -15.64 15.00
CA GLY A 126 15.97 -16.28 15.07
C GLY A 126 16.46 -16.75 13.68
N ILE A 127 16.03 -16.07 12.62
CA ILE A 127 16.42 -16.34 11.23
C ILE A 127 17.56 -15.38 10.85
N PRO A 128 18.64 -15.85 10.18
CA PRO A 128 19.71 -14.97 9.72
C PRO A 128 19.18 -13.86 8.82
N LEU A 129 19.54 -12.60 9.11
CA LEU A 129 18.98 -11.42 8.44
C LEU A 129 19.29 -11.41 6.95
N TYR A 130 20.55 -11.58 6.60
CA TYR A 130 20.99 -11.48 5.22
C TYR A 130 20.74 -12.78 4.44
N ALA A 131 20.26 -12.66 3.23
CA ALA A 131 20.00 -13.80 2.34
C ALA A 131 21.24 -14.68 2.12
N LYS A 132 22.44 -14.05 2.06
CA LYS A 132 23.73 -14.73 1.90
C LYS A 132 24.11 -15.64 3.08
N ASP A 133 23.57 -15.38 4.27
CA ASP A 133 23.88 -16.13 5.49
C ASP A 133 22.92 -17.32 5.71
N ARG A 134 21.81 -17.39 4.96
CA ARG A 134 20.88 -18.52 4.95
C ARG A 134 21.36 -19.59 3.96
N GLN A 135 21.58 -20.77 4.45
CA GLN A 135 22.08 -21.92 3.67
C GLN A 135 20.94 -22.90 3.36
N GLY A 136 20.96 -23.51 2.17
CA GLY A 136 19.94 -24.47 1.73
C GLY A 136 18.58 -23.88 1.47
N LEU A 137 17.56 -24.74 1.40
CA LEU A 137 16.18 -24.35 1.07
C LEU A 137 15.34 -23.96 2.30
N HIS A 138 15.77 -24.32 3.51
CA HIS A 138 15.01 -24.02 4.72
C HIS A 138 15.06 -22.52 5.05
N ASN A 139 13.92 -21.96 5.46
CA ASN A 139 13.73 -20.53 5.70
C ASN A 139 14.01 -19.65 4.48
N MET A 140 13.53 -20.02 3.30
CA MET A 140 13.54 -19.14 2.13
C MET A 140 12.69 -17.90 2.40
N VAL A 141 13.33 -16.73 2.44
CA VAL A 141 12.65 -15.45 2.69
C VAL A 141 12.35 -14.76 1.38
N PHE A 142 11.09 -14.43 1.14
CA PHE A 142 10.70 -13.65 -0.02
C PHE A 142 9.69 -12.54 0.33
N ALA A 143 9.62 -11.55 -0.53
CA ALA A 143 8.73 -10.41 -0.35
C ALA A 143 7.91 -10.12 -1.61
N GLY A 144 6.78 -9.48 -1.42
CA GLY A 144 5.95 -8.92 -2.49
C GLY A 144 5.17 -7.71 -1.96
N GLY A 145 4.40 -7.07 -2.83
CA GLY A 145 3.59 -5.90 -2.48
C GLY A 145 4.09 -4.60 -3.13
N VAL A 146 3.32 -3.52 -2.97
CA VAL A 146 3.52 -2.30 -3.76
C VAL A 146 4.86 -1.59 -3.53
N CYS A 147 5.45 -1.71 -2.34
CA CYS A 147 6.75 -1.08 -2.04
C CYS A 147 7.92 -1.82 -2.68
N THR A 148 7.74 -3.10 -3.10
CA THR A 148 8.81 -3.85 -3.77
C THR A 148 9.06 -3.44 -5.22
N PHE A 149 8.32 -2.48 -5.76
CA PHE A 149 8.66 -1.87 -7.06
C PHE A 149 9.94 -1.01 -7.03
N ASN A 150 10.42 -0.64 -5.84
CA ASN A 150 11.83 -0.39 -5.60
C ASN A 150 12.35 -1.47 -4.63
N PRO A 151 12.95 -2.57 -5.15
CA PRO A 151 13.32 -3.70 -4.31
C PRO A 151 14.61 -3.48 -3.52
N GLU A 152 15.43 -2.50 -3.93
CA GLU A 152 16.83 -2.40 -3.53
C GLU A 152 17.06 -2.17 -2.02
N PRO A 153 16.26 -1.39 -1.28
CA PRO A 153 16.45 -1.27 0.17
C PRO A 153 16.31 -2.59 0.95
N LEU A 154 15.53 -3.54 0.41
CA LEU A 154 15.29 -4.86 1.03
C LEU A 154 16.09 -6.01 0.37
N ALA A 155 16.81 -5.72 -0.72
CA ALA A 155 17.43 -6.73 -1.57
C ALA A 155 18.36 -7.70 -0.82
N ASP A 156 19.10 -7.22 0.16
CA ASP A 156 20.05 -8.06 0.91
C ASP A 156 19.38 -8.95 1.96
N PHE A 157 18.15 -8.62 2.37
CA PHE A 157 17.41 -9.36 3.40
C PHE A 157 16.57 -10.51 2.85
N VAL A 158 16.22 -10.49 1.55
CA VAL A 158 15.34 -11.46 0.93
C VAL A 158 16.04 -12.29 -0.13
N ASP A 159 15.62 -13.53 -0.28
CA ASP A 159 16.20 -14.45 -1.28
C ASP A 159 15.66 -14.14 -2.68
N PHE A 160 14.38 -13.74 -2.78
CA PHE A 160 13.77 -13.25 -4.01
C PHE A 160 12.56 -12.36 -3.71
N ILE A 161 12.08 -11.64 -4.73
CA ILE A 161 10.92 -10.75 -4.66
C ILE A 161 9.95 -11.08 -5.78
N SER A 162 8.67 -11.23 -5.44
CA SER A 162 7.57 -11.39 -6.39
C SER A 162 6.97 -10.02 -6.70
N LEU A 163 7.20 -9.53 -7.91
CA LEU A 163 6.78 -8.22 -8.39
C LEU A 163 5.40 -8.28 -9.03
N GLY A 164 4.47 -7.52 -8.50
CA GLY A 164 3.11 -7.42 -9.01
C GLY A 164 2.08 -8.20 -8.19
N GLU A 165 1.21 -8.93 -8.86
CA GLU A 165 0.09 -9.65 -8.26
C GLU A 165 0.43 -11.12 -8.05
N GLY A 166 0.18 -11.60 -6.83
CA GLY A 166 0.71 -12.89 -6.36
C GLY A 166 -0.20 -14.09 -6.55
N GLU A 167 -1.45 -13.91 -7.02
CA GLU A 167 -2.44 -14.99 -7.05
C GLU A 167 -2.05 -16.15 -7.96
N GLU A 168 -1.30 -15.87 -9.03
CA GLU A 168 -0.80 -16.89 -9.95
C GLU A 168 0.66 -17.25 -9.66
N SER A 169 1.52 -16.25 -9.40
CA SER A 169 2.95 -16.47 -9.17
C SER A 169 3.22 -17.23 -7.87
N THR A 170 2.45 -16.98 -6.80
CA THR A 170 2.67 -17.64 -5.50
C THR A 170 2.47 -19.18 -5.58
N PRO A 171 1.40 -19.70 -6.19
CA PRO A 171 1.27 -21.13 -6.43
C PRO A 171 2.41 -21.74 -7.27
N GLU A 172 2.87 -21.03 -8.32
CA GLU A 172 3.99 -21.47 -9.15
C GLU A 172 5.30 -21.56 -8.34
N ILE A 173 5.57 -20.56 -7.49
CA ILE A 173 6.73 -20.51 -6.59
C ILE A 173 6.70 -21.70 -5.62
N ILE A 174 5.55 -21.92 -4.95
CA ILE A 174 5.40 -22.97 -3.94
C ILE A 174 5.48 -24.37 -4.57
N ALA A 175 4.88 -24.58 -5.75
CA ALA A 175 4.99 -25.84 -6.47
C ALA A 175 6.43 -26.14 -6.89
N LEU A 176 7.16 -25.11 -7.34
CA LEU A 176 8.60 -25.24 -7.64
C LEU A 176 9.41 -25.56 -6.38
N TYR A 177 9.08 -24.94 -5.25
CA TYR A 177 9.73 -25.21 -3.97
C TYR A 177 9.48 -26.64 -3.48
N ASP A 178 8.23 -27.13 -3.55
CA ASP A 178 7.86 -28.52 -3.19
C ASP A 178 8.68 -29.53 -4.02
N ARG A 179 8.81 -29.29 -5.33
CA ARG A 179 9.67 -30.09 -6.21
C ARG A 179 11.14 -30.00 -5.82
N ALA A 180 11.66 -28.80 -5.59
CA ALA A 180 13.06 -28.61 -5.20
C ALA A 180 13.40 -29.33 -3.89
N LYS A 181 12.47 -29.30 -2.92
CA LYS A 181 12.59 -30.02 -1.65
C LYS A 181 12.59 -31.54 -1.86
N ALA A 182 11.70 -32.08 -2.68
CA ALA A 182 11.60 -33.49 -2.99
C ALA A 182 12.84 -34.02 -3.74
N GLU A 183 13.38 -33.23 -4.66
CA GLU A 183 14.56 -33.54 -5.47
C GLU A 183 15.89 -33.13 -4.81
N SER A 184 15.85 -32.59 -3.57
CA SER A 184 17.03 -32.16 -2.80
C SER A 184 17.91 -31.15 -3.55
N TRP A 185 17.30 -30.13 -4.17
CA TRP A 185 18.03 -29.09 -4.86
C TRP A 185 18.85 -28.23 -3.90
N THR A 186 19.93 -27.63 -4.41
CA THR A 186 20.60 -26.55 -3.69
C THR A 186 19.80 -25.26 -3.76
N LYS A 187 20.08 -24.32 -2.85
CA LYS A 187 19.50 -22.99 -2.88
C LYS A 187 19.72 -22.29 -4.23
N GLU A 188 20.95 -22.41 -4.77
CA GLU A 188 21.31 -21.80 -6.05
C GLU A 188 20.49 -22.37 -7.21
N GLN A 189 20.30 -23.69 -7.25
CA GLN A 189 19.47 -24.36 -8.26
C GLN A 189 18.03 -23.87 -8.17
N PHE A 190 17.47 -23.76 -6.97
CA PHE A 190 16.13 -23.22 -6.78
C PHE A 190 16.02 -21.76 -7.24
N LEU A 191 16.99 -20.91 -6.87
CA LEU A 191 16.99 -19.50 -7.24
C LEU A 191 17.11 -19.30 -8.77
N LEU A 192 17.89 -20.13 -9.46
CA LEU A 192 17.97 -20.10 -10.93
C LEU A 192 16.64 -20.49 -11.60
N GLU A 193 15.92 -21.44 -11.04
CA GLU A 193 14.64 -21.88 -11.60
C GLU A 193 13.51 -20.89 -11.24
N VAL A 194 13.46 -20.37 -10.01
CA VAL A 194 12.44 -19.40 -9.60
C VAL A 194 12.57 -18.08 -10.36
N ALA A 195 13.79 -17.67 -10.73
CA ALA A 195 14.05 -16.50 -11.56
C ALA A 195 13.45 -16.58 -12.98
N LYS A 196 13.06 -17.78 -13.43
CA LYS A 196 12.39 -17.99 -14.73
C LYS A 196 10.87 -17.70 -14.65
N ILE A 197 10.31 -17.69 -13.45
CA ILE A 197 8.88 -17.34 -13.24
C ILE A 197 8.72 -15.86 -13.52
N PRO A 198 7.77 -15.43 -14.39
CA PRO A 198 7.54 -14.02 -14.70
C PRO A 198 7.24 -13.21 -13.42
N GLY A 199 7.90 -12.07 -13.26
CA GLY A 199 7.75 -11.19 -12.12
C GLY A 199 8.69 -11.49 -10.94
N ILE A 200 9.55 -12.51 -11.02
CA ILE A 200 10.47 -12.83 -9.92
C ILE A 200 11.81 -12.13 -10.11
N TYR A 201 12.16 -11.32 -9.13
CA TYR A 201 13.47 -10.68 -8.99
C TYR A 201 14.29 -11.42 -7.92
N VAL A 202 15.47 -11.90 -8.29
CA VAL A 202 16.43 -12.55 -7.37
C VAL A 202 17.60 -11.61 -7.13
N PRO A 203 17.67 -10.89 -6.00
CA PRO A 203 18.66 -9.82 -5.78
C PRO A 203 20.12 -10.29 -5.90
N SER A 204 20.43 -11.54 -5.53
CA SER A 204 21.80 -12.09 -5.61
C SER A 204 22.31 -12.23 -7.05
N PHE A 205 21.44 -12.16 -8.06
CA PHE A 205 21.80 -12.21 -9.47
C PHE A 205 22.02 -10.82 -10.09
N PHE A 206 21.89 -9.75 -9.28
CA PHE A 206 22.06 -8.37 -9.72
C PHE A 206 23.09 -7.66 -8.84
N ASN A 207 24.14 -7.12 -9.48
CA ASN A 207 25.19 -6.40 -8.79
C ASN A 207 25.14 -4.91 -9.17
N PRO A 208 24.82 -3.99 -8.22
CA PRO A 208 24.87 -2.57 -8.46
C PRO A 208 26.32 -2.07 -8.44
N GLU A 209 26.70 -1.32 -9.47
CA GLU A 209 27.98 -0.61 -9.53
C GLU A 209 27.72 0.88 -9.46
N TYR A 210 28.50 1.61 -8.64
CA TYR A 210 28.32 3.02 -8.38
C TYR A 210 29.48 3.85 -8.94
N ASN A 211 29.18 5.06 -9.42
CA ASN A 211 30.15 6.08 -9.76
C ASN A 211 30.79 6.67 -8.49
N ALA A 212 31.86 7.43 -8.67
CA ALA A 212 32.56 8.08 -7.57
C ALA A 212 31.69 9.12 -6.81
N ASP A 213 30.68 9.68 -7.46
CA ASP A 213 29.70 10.61 -6.86
C ASP A 213 28.53 9.89 -6.15
N GLY A 214 28.54 8.57 -6.13
CA GLY A 214 27.52 7.72 -5.51
C GLY A 214 26.30 7.43 -6.38
N THR A 215 26.21 7.95 -7.61
CA THR A 215 25.14 7.60 -8.55
C THR A 215 25.32 6.18 -9.06
N LEU A 216 24.22 5.51 -9.40
CA LEU A 216 24.25 4.15 -9.96
C LEU A 216 24.82 4.21 -11.39
N ALA A 217 25.96 3.56 -11.61
CA ALA A 217 26.58 3.47 -12.92
C ALA A 217 25.89 2.41 -13.79
N ARG A 218 25.60 1.25 -13.20
CA ARG A 218 24.88 0.15 -13.85
C ARG A 218 24.38 -0.88 -12.83
N MET A 219 23.31 -1.59 -13.20
CA MET A 219 22.86 -2.80 -12.53
C MET A 219 23.27 -3.99 -13.39
N VAL A 220 24.22 -4.79 -12.93
CA VAL A 220 24.77 -5.93 -13.70
C VAL A 220 24.02 -7.19 -13.34
N ALA A 221 23.22 -7.70 -14.27
CA ALA A 221 22.59 -9.01 -14.14
C ALA A 221 23.61 -10.11 -14.47
N THR A 222 23.55 -11.26 -13.76
CA THR A 222 24.33 -12.46 -14.11
C THR A 222 23.86 -13.05 -15.44
N GLU A 223 24.71 -13.86 -16.08
CA GLU A 223 24.32 -14.61 -17.26
C GLU A 223 23.11 -15.50 -16.96
N ASN A 224 22.21 -15.65 -17.92
CA ASN A 224 20.96 -16.44 -17.85
C ASN A 224 19.79 -15.84 -17.03
N VAL A 225 19.89 -14.60 -16.56
CA VAL A 225 18.74 -13.87 -16.01
C VAL A 225 18.44 -12.64 -16.86
N PRO A 226 17.16 -12.29 -17.08
CA PRO A 226 16.80 -11.05 -17.79
C PRO A 226 17.34 -9.82 -17.06
N ALA A 227 17.93 -8.87 -17.78
CA ALA A 227 18.40 -7.60 -17.19
C ALA A 227 17.26 -6.71 -16.67
N THR A 228 16.04 -6.96 -17.10
CA THR A 228 14.83 -6.24 -16.68
C THR A 228 13.76 -7.25 -16.28
N ILE A 229 13.20 -7.06 -15.10
CA ILE A 229 12.13 -7.91 -14.57
C ILE A 229 10.80 -7.19 -14.76
N THR A 230 9.89 -7.80 -15.50
CA THR A 230 8.54 -7.26 -15.72
C THR A 230 7.58 -7.83 -14.67
N LYS A 231 6.84 -6.95 -14.01
CA LYS A 231 5.85 -7.38 -13.02
C LYS A 231 4.80 -8.32 -13.59
N ARG A 232 4.27 -9.21 -12.77
CA ARG A 232 3.12 -10.06 -13.12
C ARG A 232 1.79 -9.37 -12.75
N ILE A 233 0.75 -9.65 -13.55
CA ILE A 233 -0.62 -9.20 -13.29
C ILE A 233 -1.59 -10.36 -13.51
N VAL A 234 -2.73 -10.31 -12.82
CA VAL A 234 -3.91 -11.15 -13.10
C VAL A 234 -4.73 -10.44 -14.17
N GLU A 235 -4.84 -11.03 -15.37
CA GLU A 235 -5.53 -10.38 -16.48
C GLU A 235 -7.04 -10.35 -16.31
N ASN A 236 -7.63 -11.47 -15.90
CA ASN A 236 -9.08 -11.64 -15.76
C ASN A 236 -9.49 -11.73 -14.28
N LEU A 237 -9.97 -10.62 -13.71
CA LEU A 237 -10.36 -10.56 -12.31
C LEU A 237 -11.66 -11.32 -11.98
N ASP A 238 -12.53 -11.60 -12.97
CA ASP A 238 -13.73 -12.41 -12.76
C ASP A 238 -13.40 -13.88 -12.47
N LYS A 239 -12.25 -14.35 -12.98
CA LYS A 239 -11.74 -15.69 -12.76
C LYS A 239 -10.77 -15.79 -11.58
N ALA A 240 -10.29 -14.65 -11.08
CA ALA A 240 -9.36 -14.62 -9.97
C ALA A 240 -10.00 -15.16 -8.68
N TYR A 241 -9.18 -15.82 -7.86
CA TYR A 241 -9.61 -16.24 -6.54
C TYR A 241 -10.11 -15.06 -5.69
N TRP A 242 -11.24 -15.29 -5.01
CA TRP A 242 -11.76 -14.37 -4.01
C TRP A 242 -12.13 -15.12 -2.74
N PRO A 243 -11.69 -14.69 -1.56
CA PRO A 243 -11.97 -15.37 -0.30
C PRO A 243 -13.39 -15.05 0.20
N THR A 244 -14.40 -15.77 -0.28
CA THR A 244 -15.77 -15.62 0.23
C THR A 244 -15.91 -16.11 1.68
N LYS A 245 -15.12 -17.12 2.07
CA LYS A 245 -14.93 -17.56 3.45
C LYS A 245 -13.72 -16.86 4.07
N MET A 246 -13.91 -15.60 4.42
CA MET A 246 -12.80 -14.84 5.02
C MET A 246 -12.71 -15.09 6.53
N ILE A 247 -11.48 -15.06 7.06
CA ILE A 247 -11.26 -15.13 8.50
C ILE A 247 -11.95 -13.94 9.16
N VAL A 248 -12.75 -14.22 10.18
CA VAL A 248 -13.41 -13.20 11.01
C VAL A 248 -12.60 -12.98 12.27
N PRO A 249 -11.99 -11.80 12.45
CA PRO A 249 -11.13 -11.51 13.60
C PRO A 249 -11.86 -11.62 14.95
N SER A 250 -11.17 -12.14 15.98
CA SER A 250 -11.69 -12.21 17.34
C SER A 250 -11.57 -10.89 18.12
N THR A 251 -10.95 -9.87 17.54
CA THR A 251 -10.79 -8.53 18.13
C THR A 251 -11.01 -7.47 17.07
N GLU A 252 -11.33 -6.24 17.50
CA GLU A 252 -11.47 -5.10 16.57
C GLU A 252 -10.23 -4.91 15.70
N ILE A 253 -10.45 -4.74 14.41
CA ILE A 253 -9.45 -4.39 13.41
C ILE A 253 -9.77 -3.04 12.77
N VAL A 254 -8.85 -2.46 12.00
CA VAL A 254 -9.04 -1.13 11.38
C VAL A 254 -10.22 -1.12 10.40
N HIS A 255 -10.39 -2.20 9.64
CA HIS A 255 -11.48 -2.36 8.67
C HIS A 255 -12.29 -3.62 8.99
N ASP A 256 -13.04 -3.59 10.09
CA ASP A 256 -13.91 -4.69 10.53
C ASP A 256 -15.22 -4.72 9.72
N ARG A 257 -15.09 -5.17 8.48
CA ARG A 257 -16.17 -5.23 7.49
C ARG A 257 -15.78 -6.12 6.31
N ALA A 258 -16.78 -6.55 5.56
CA ALA A 258 -16.55 -7.19 4.27
C ALA A 258 -15.99 -6.16 3.27
N ASN A 259 -14.88 -6.48 2.63
CA ASN A 259 -14.31 -5.69 1.55
C ASN A 259 -14.58 -6.40 0.22
N LEU A 260 -15.03 -5.68 -0.79
CA LEU A 260 -15.26 -6.17 -2.14
C LEU A 260 -14.37 -5.39 -3.11
N GLU A 261 -13.36 -6.03 -3.65
CA GLU A 261 -12.47 -5.41 -4.64
C GLU A 261 -13.17 -5.34 -6.00
N VAL A 262 -13.45 -4.11 -6.46
CA VAL A 262 -14.25 -3.86 -7.67
C VAL A 262 -13.39 -3.92 -8.93
N PHE A 263 -12.21 -3.28 -8.88
CA PHE A 263 -11.25 -3.28 -9.98
C PHE A 263 -9.84 -2.96 -9.47
N ARG A 264 -8.83 -3.28 -10.28
CA ARG A 264 -7.42 -2.94 -10.07
C ARG A 264 -6.94 -1.95 -11.11
N GLY A 265 -5.96 -1.12 -10.72
CA GLY A 265 -5.45 -0.03 -11.53
C GLY A 265 -6.24 1.26 -11.35
N CYS A 266 -5.84 2.30 -12.07
CA CYS A 266 -6.51 3.60 -12.06
C CYS A 266 -6.45 4.23 -13.46
N ILE A 267 -7.58 4.75 -13.93
CA ILE A 267 -7.67 5.45 -15.22
C ILE A 267 -7.05 6.84 -15.18
N ARG A 268 -6.87 7.38 -13.96
CA ARG A 268 -6.37 8.74 -13.75
C ARG A 268 -4.85 8.78 -13.88
N GLY A 269 -4.34 9.96 -14.14
CA GLY A 269 -2.93 10.19 -14.37
C GLY A 269 -2.30 11.15 -13.36
N CYS A 270 -2.73 11.13 -12.09
CA CYS A 270 -2.15 11.98 -11.04
C CYS A 270 -0.65 11.73 -10.93
N ARG A 271 0.18 12.74 -11.26
CA ARG A 271 1.63 12.61 -11.49
C ARG A 271 2.45 12.26 -10.26
N PHE A 272 1.89 12.39 -9.08
CA PHE A 272 2.51 12.00 -7.80
C PHE A 272 2.18 10.56 -7.37
N CYS A 273 1.12 9.96 -7.93
CA CYS A 273 0.51 8.75 -7.36
C CYS A 273 1.16 7.47 -7.90
N GLN A 274 1.94 6.77 -7.07
CA GLN A 274 2.58 5.52 -7.46
C GLN A 274 1.57 4.46 -7.90
N ALA A 275 0.49 4.26 -7.14
CA ALA A 275 -0.55 3.28 -7.48
C ALA A 275 -1.23 3.59 -8.83
N GLY A 276 -1.37 4.88 -9.18
CA GLY A 276 -1.90 5.32 -10.48
C GLY A 276 -1.07 4.88 -11.69
N PHE A 277 0.18 4.48 -11.50
CA PHE A 277 1.08 3.99 -12.53
C PHE A 277 1.45 2.53 -12.34
N SER A 278 1.87 2.16 -11.14
CA SER A 278 2.34 0.79 -10.84
C SER A 278 1.23 -0.26 -10.85
N CYS A 279 -0.04 0.12 -10.64
CA CYS A 279 -1.17 -0.82 -10.71
C CYS A 279 -1.85 -0.90 -12.08
N ARG A 280 -1.35 -0.17 -13.11
CA ARG A 280 -1.86 -0.29 -14.49
C ARG A 280 -1.50 -1.65 -15.09
N PRO A 281 -2.29 -2.14 -16.07
CA PRO A 281 -3.52 -1.60 -16.65
C PRO A 281 -4.73 -1.72 -15.74
N VAL A 282 -5.84 -1.03 -16.10
CA VAL A 282 -7.12 -1.18 -15.40
C VAL A 282 -7.78 -2.49 -15.80
N ARG A 283 -8.20 -3.27 -14.81
CA ARG A 283 -8.95 -4.52 -14.96
C ARG A 283 -10.08 -4.53 -13.94
N LYS A 284 -11.26 -4.88 -14.38
CA LYS A 284 -12.49 -4.82 -13.57
C LYS A 284 -13.13 -6.19 -13.41
N LYS A 285 -13.90 -6.36 -12.35
CA LYS A 285 -14.86 -7.46 -12.20
C LYS A 285 -16.21 -7.04 -12.77
N SER A 286 -16.96 -8.01 -13.27
CA SER A 286 -18.35 -7.78 -13.69
C SER A 286 -19.29 -7.56 -12.49
N PRO A 287 -20.40 -6.82 -12.67
CA PRO A 287 -21.37 -6.59 -11.60
C PRO A 287 -21.94 -7.90 -11.04
N GLU A 288 -22.15 -8.90 -11.88
CA GLU A 288 -22.68 -10.21 -11.51
C GLU A 288 -21.73 -10.98 -10.58
N VAL A 289 -20.43 -10.98 -10.93
CA VAL A 289 -19.40 -11.62 -10.08
C VAL A 289 -19.28 -10.89 -8.75
N LEU A 290 -19.29 -9.56 -8.77
CA LEU A 290 -19.23 -8.74 -7.56
C LEU A 290 -20.44 -8.97 -6.65
N TYR A 291 -21.66 -9.02 -7.21
CA TYR A 291 -22.85 -9.26 -6.44
C TYR A 291 -22.83 -10.65 -5.77
N ARG A 292 -22.47 -11.69 -6.53
CA ARG A 292 -22.31 -13.05 -5.98
C ARG A 292 -21.27 -13.09 -4.86
N GLN A 293 -20.08 -12.54 -5.09
CA GLN A 293 -19.02 -12.48 -4.08
C GLN A 293 -19.45 -11.73 -2.83
N ALA A 294 -20.22 -10.64 -2.98
CA ALA A 294 -20.75 -9.87 -1.86
C ALA A 294 -21.71 -10.70 -1.00
N VAL A 295 -22.69 -11.36 -1.63
CA VAL A 295 -23.67 -12.21 -0.94
C VAL A 295 -22.98 -13.35 -0.20
N GLU A 296 -22.16 -14.14 -0.90
CA GLU A 296 -21.42 -15.26 -0.31
C GLU A 296 -20.55 -14.82 0.88
N THR A 297 -19.84 -13.68 0.75
CA THR A 297 -19.00 -13.15 1.83
C THR A 297 -19.82 -12.72 3.05
N LEU A 298 -20.95 -12.03 2.83
CA LEU A 298 -21.79 -11.53 3.92
C LEU A 298 -22.52 -12.67 4.65
N GLU A 299 -23.02 -13.66 3.92
CA GLU A 299 -23.70 -14.84 4.49
C GLU A 299 -22.75 -15.70 5.33
N ASP A 300 -21.49 -15.85 4.90
CA ASP A 300 -20.50 -16.64 5.62
C ASP A 300 -19.93 -15.89 6.84
N SER A 301 -19.55 -14.61 6.65
CA SER A 301 -18.85 -13.86 7.70
C SER A 301 -19.75 -13.21 8.75
N GLY A 302 -21.02 -12.97 8.42
CA GLY A 302 -21.96 -12.26 9.30
C GLY A 302 -21.65 -10.77 9.49
N HIS A 303 -20.77 -10.15 8.67
CA HIS A 303 -20.51 -8.72 8.73
C HIS A 303 -21.78 -7.90 8.44
N ASN A 304 -21.96 -6.82 9.18
CA ASN A 304 -23.06 -5.87 9.01
C ASN A 304 -22.69 -4.64 8.14
N GLU A 305 -21.50 -4.61 7.58
CA GLU A 305 -21.02 -3.59 6.64
C GLU A 305 -20.24 -4.23 5.51
N ILE A 306 -20.48 -3.77 4.28
CA ILE A 306 -19.67 -4.10 3.11
C ILE A 306 -19.17 -2.84 2.42
N THR A 307 -17.91 -2.87 2.01
CA THR A 307 -17.24 -1.75 1.33
C THR A 307 -16.81 -2.14 -0.08
N LEU A 308 -17.17 -1.29 -1.06
CA LEU A 308 -16.62 -1.40 -2.43
C LEU A 308 -15.22 -0.77 -2.45
N SER A 309 -14.20 -1.57 -2.71
CA SER A 309 -12.80 -1.13 -2.64
C SER A 309 -12.18 -1.03 -4.03
N SER A 310 -11.56 0.11 -4.32
CA SER A 310 -10.71 0.34 -5.49
C SER A 310 -9.94 1.66 -5.33
N LEU A 311 -9.03 1.97 -6.26
CA LEU A 311 -8.30 3.26 -6.25
C LEU A 311 -9.20 4.45 -6.61
N SER A 312 -10.34 4.24 -7.27
CA SER A 312 -11.28 5.29 -7.67
C SER A 312 -12.66 4.71 -7.97
N THR A 313 -13.39 4.33 -6.95
CA THR A 313 -14.65 3.54 -7.07
C THR A 313 -15.71 4.25 -7.92
N SER A 314 -15.77 5.59 -7.89
CA SER A 314 -16.68 6.36 -8.76
C SER A 314 -16.38 6.25 -10.27
N ASP A 315 -15.19 5.75 -10.65
CA ASP A 315 -14.82 5.55 -12.05
C ASP A 315 -15.25 4.17 -12.59
N TYR A 316 -15.83 3.31 -11.75
CA TYR A 316 -16.33 2.01 -12.17
C TYR A 316 -17.62 2.14 -12.99
N ARG A 317 -17.59 1.74 -14.27
CA ARG A 317 -18.75 1.88 -15.19
C ARG A 317 -19.97 1.06 -14.75
N GLY A 318 -19.75 -0.09 -14.10
CA GLY A 318 -20.80 -0.96 -13.56
C GLY A 318 -21.35 -0.54 -12.19
N LEU A 319 -20.92 0.62 -11.64
CA LEU A 319 -21.28 1.02 -10.28
C LEU A 319 -22.79 1.15 -10.07
N LYS A 320 -23.50 1.74 -11.04
CA LYS A 320 -24.96 1.88 -10.96
C LYS A 320 -25.65 0.53 -10.94
N GLU A 321 -25.28 -0.35 -11.86
CA GLU A 321 -25.86 -1.71 -11.95
C GLU A 321 -25.60 -2.52 -10.68
N LEU A 322 -24.35 -2.52 -10.18
CA LEU A 322 -24.00 -3.18 -8.94
C LEU A 322 -24.77 -2.62 -7.74
N THR A 323 -24.87 -1.29 -7.61
CA THR A 323 -25.60 -0.67 -6.50
C THR A 323 -27.11 -0.91 -6.59
N ASP A 324 -27.69 -0.95 -7.78
CA ASP A 324 -29.11 -1.26 -7.98
C ASP A 324 -29.45 -2.72 -7.55
N GLN A 325 -28.50 -3.65 -7.62
CA GLN A 325 -28.65 -5.02 -7.10
C GLN A 325 -28.36 -5.10 -5.58
N MET A 326 -27.31 -4.42 -5.12
CA MET A 326 -26.87 -4.54 -3.73
C MET A 326 -27.77 -3.80 -2.73
N ILE A 327 -28.33 -2.63 -3.10
CA ILE A 327 -29.13 -1.81 -2.17
C ILE A 327 -30.36 -2.56 -1.65
N PRO A 328 -31.17 -3.24 -2.49
CA PRO A 328 -32.29 -4.05 -2.00
C PRO A 328 -31.84 -5.16 -1.03
N TYR A 329 -30.79 -5.89 -1.39
CA TYR A 329 -30.23 -6.95 -0.54
C TYR A 329 -29.74 -6.39 0.81
N CYS A 330 -28.99 -5.30 0.79
CA CYS A 330 -28.47 -4.64 1.99
C CYS A 330 -29.61 -4.09 2.88
N ALA A 331 -30.69 -3.58 2.29
CA ALA A 331 -31.84 -3.09 3.04
C ALA A 331 -32.60 -4.24 3.74
N ASP A 332 -32.79 -5.35 3.06
CA ASP A 332 -33.47 -6.54 3.59
C ASP A 332 -32.66 -7.19 4.71
N THR A 333 -31.35 -7.36 4.51
CA THR A 333 -30.42 -7.96 5.47
C THR A 333 -29.91 -7.01 6.54
N LYS A 334 -30.22 -5.69 6.45
CA LYS A 334 -29.74 -4.62 7.34
C LYS A 334 -28.22 -4.45 7.32
N VAL A 335 -27.57 -4.78 6.20
CA VAL A 335 -26.15 -4.56 5.96
C VAL A 335 -25.90 -3.17 5.45
N SER A 336 -24.87 -2.49 5.94
CA SER A 336 -24.46 -1.15 5.50
C SER A 336 -23.59 -1.24 4.26
N LEU A 337 -23.94 -0.53 3.17
CA LEU A 337 -23.11 -0.42 1.97
C LEU A 337 -22.26 0.85 2.04
N SER A 338 -20.94 0.72 1.99
CA SER A 338 -19.99 1.82 1.97
C SER A 338 -19.26 1.91 0.63
N VAL A 339 -19.19 3.11 0.08
CA VAL A 339 -18.47 3.39 -1.18
C VAL A 339 -17.42 4.47 -0.90
N PRO A 340 -16.23 4.07 -0.44
CA PRO A 340 -15.12 5.00 -0.24
C PRO A 340 -14.50 5.41 -1.59
N SER A 341 -13.56 6.33 -1.56
CA SER A 341 -12.82 6.78 -2.75
C SER A 341 -13.70 7.38 -3.84
N LEU A 342 -14.79 8.06 -3.41
CA LEU A 342 -15.60 8.86 -4.30
C LEU A 342 -14.84 10.15 -4.67
N ARG A 343 -14.72 10.39 -5.97
CA ARG A 343 -14.17 11.64 -6.48
C ARG A 343 -15.28 12.70 -6.57
N ALA A 344 -14.89 13.95 -6.39
CA ALA A 344 -15.83 15.05 -6.45
C ALA A 344 -16.48 15.24 -7.84
N ASP A 345 -15.78 14.87 -8.91
CA ASP A 345 -16.27 14.99 -10.29
C ASP A 345 -17.35 13.96 -10.69
N ASN A 346 -17.45 12.82 -10.00
CA ASN A 346 -18.36 11.71 -10.33
C ASN A 346 -19.41 11.43 -9.24
N PHE A 347 -19.70 12.39 -8.38
CA PHE A 347 -20.60 12.21 -7.26
C PHE A 347 -22.03 12.65 -7.62
N SER A 348 -22.84 11.70 -8.14
CA SER A 348 -24.22 12.00 -8.49
C SER A 348 -25.13 12.11 -7.25
N ARG A 349 -26.11 13.03 -7.30
CA ARG A 349 -27.11 13.19 -6.24
C ARG A 349 -27.94 11.92 -6.03
N GLU A 350 -28.27 11.21 -7.10
CA GLU A 350 -29.04 9.95 -7.06
C GLU A 350 -28.30 8.87 -6.27
N LEU A 351 -27.00 8.67 -6.54
CA LEU A 351 -26.16 7.72 -5.80
C LEU A 351 -26.07 8.13 -4.32
N MET A 352 -25.94 9.43 -4.05
CA MET A 352 -25.88 9.96 -2.69
C MET A 352 -27.14 9.68 -1.91
N GLU A 353 -28.31 9.94 -2.48
CA GLU A 353 -29.62 9.70 -1.86
C GLU A 353 -29.82 8.20 -1.58
N LYS A 354 -29.42 7.32 -2.51
CA LYS A 354 -29.46 5.87 -2.33
C LYS A 354 -28.56 5.37 -1.19
N LEU A 355 -27.31 5.86 -1.12
CA LEU A 355 -26.37 5.47 -0.05
C LEU A 355 -26.78 5.99 1.33
N GLN A 356 -27.47 7.14 1.40
CA GLN A 356 -27.98 7.73 2.67
C GLN A 356 -29.04 6.89 3.36
N THR A 357 -29.78 6.04 2.63
CA THR A 357 -30.82 5.21 3.22
C THR A 357 -30.27 4.21 4.22
N VAL A 358 -28.96 3.91 4.13
CA VAL A 358 -28.32 2.88 4.95
C VAL A 358 -27.48 3.47 6.08
N ARG A 359 -26.59 4.46 5.83
CA ARG A 359 -25.80 5.14 6.89
C ARG A 359 -25.18 6.45 6.39
N LYS A 360 -25.21 7.53 7.20
CA LYS A 360 -24.47 8.77 6.91
C LYS A 360 -23.03 8.64 7.37
N SER A 361 -22.08 8.50 6.43
CA SER A 361 -20.65 8.63 6.67
C SER A 361 -20.16 10.07 6.48
N GLY A 362 -19.03 10.46 7.07
CA GLY A 362 -18.36 11.72 6.79
C GLY A 362 -17.93 11.82 5.33
N LEU A 363 -17.92 13.01 4.74
CA LEU A 363 -17.44 13.25 3.39
C LEU A 363 -15.95 13.56 3.40
N THR A 364 -15.20 12.85 2.57
CA THR A 364 -13.77 13.08 2.40
C THR A 364 -13.46 13.33 0.94
N PHE A 365 -12.80 14.44 0.66
CA PHE A 365 -12.32 14.77 -0.68
C PHE A 365 -10.83 15.09 -0.64
N ALA A 366 -10.14 14.78 -1.72
CA ALA A 366 -8.73 15.04 -1.89
C ALA A 366 -8.49 15.94 -3.11
N PRO A 367 -8.62 17.27 -2.97
CA PRO A 367 -8.24 18.22 -4.02
C PRO A 367 -6.74 18.18 -4.33
N GLU A 368 -5.91 17.81 -3.34
CA GLU A 368 -4.46 17.72 -3.32
C GLU A 368 -3.74 19.06 -3.42
N ALA A 369 -4.30 20.05 -4.15
CA ALA A 369 -3.73 21.38 -4.31
C ALA A 369 -4.78 22.47 -4.22
N GLY A 370 -4.38 23.67 -3.74
CA GLY A 370 -5.28 24.80 -3.51
C GLY A 370 -5.74 25.48 -4.78
N THR A 371 -4.84 25.69 -5.74
CA THR A 371 -5.13 26.42 -6.98
C THR A 371 -5.41 25.47 -8.14
N GLN A 372 -6.15 25.96 -9.17
CA GLN A 372 -6.36 25.20 -10.41
C GLN A 372 -5.03 24.92 -11.11
N ARG A 373 -4.14 25.93 -11.19
CA ARG A 373 -2.80 25.78 -11.76
C ARG A 373 -2.06 24.57 -11.18
N LEU A 374 -2.01 24.47 -9.86
CA LEU A 374 -1.26 23.39 -9.23
C LEU A 374 -1.99 22.04 -9.35
N ARG A 375 -3.34 22.01 -9.38
CA ARG A 375 -4.09 20.80 -9.72
C ARG A 375 -3.79 20.31 -11.14
N ASP A 376 -3.57 21.23 -12.08
CA ASP A 376 -3.18 20.89 -13.46
C ASP A 376 -1.73 20.37 -13.52
N VAL A 377 -0.81 20.98 -12.77
CA VAL A 377 0.59 20.49 -12.60
C VAL A 377 0.60 19.03 -12.15
N ILE A 378 -0.17 18.68 -11.15
CA ILE A 378 -0.23 17.31 -10.63
C ILE A 378 -1.18 16.39 -11.41
N ASN A 379 -1.81 16.91 -12.48
CA ASN A 379 -2.80 16.20 -13.29
C ASN A 379 -3.94 15.57 -12.47
N LYS A 380 -4.47 16.34 -11.51
CA LYS A 380 -5.57 15.84 -10.67
C LYS A 380 -6.87 15.70 -11.44
N ASN A 381 -7.03 16.43 -12.57
CA ASN A 381 -8.24 16.47 -13.39
C ASN A 381 -9.48 16.70 -12.53
N LEU A 382 -9.45 17.78 -11.76
CA LEU A 382 -10.53 18.20 -10.86
C LEU A 382 -10.56 19.71 -10.82
N THR A 383 -11.70 20.29 -11.22
CA THR A 383 -11.91 21.73 -11.23
C THR A 383 -12.41 22.24 -9.88
N GLU A 384 -12.22 23.52 -9.62
CA GLU A 384 -12.78 24.17 -8.44
C GLU A 384 -14.31 24.10 -8.43
N GLU A 385 -14.94 24.26 -9.60
CA GLU A 385 -16.40 24.19 -9.74
C GLU A 385 -16.94 22.81 -9.36
N GLU A 386 -16.29 21.72 -9.78
CA GLU A 386 -16.68 20.36 -9.41
C GLU A 386 -16.57 20.13 -7.90
N ILE A 387 -15.50 20.63 -7.26
CA ILE A 387 -15.34 20.55 -5.81
C ILE A 387 -16.48 21.25 -5.09
N LEU A 388 -16.76 22.49 -5.49
CA LEU A 388 -17.78 23.31 -4.86
C LEU A 388 -19.21 22.77 -5.12
N THR A 389 -19.49 22.28 -6.32
CA THR A 389 -20.76 21.65 -6.68
C THR A 389 -21.00 20.41 -5.82
N THR A 390 -20.00 19.56 -5.66
CA THR A 390 -20.10 18.36 -4.84
C THR A 390 -20.32 18.69 -3.36
N CYS A 391 -19.58 19.66 -2.83
CA CYS A 391 -19.80 20.13 -1.47
C CYS A 391 -21.20 20.73 -1.29
N THR A 392 -21.69 21.51 -2.26
CA THR A 392 -23.04 22.11 -2.25
C THR A 392 -24.13 21.04 -2.21
N ASN A 393 -24.03 20.03 -3.07
CA ASN A 393 -24.97 18.90 -3.10
C ASN A 393 -24.98 18.13 -1.77
N ALA A 394 -23.80 17.90 -1.21
CA ALA A 394 -23.65 17.27 0.09
C ALA A 394 -24.32 18.07 1.22
N PHE A 395 -24.10 19.38 1.26
CA PHE A 395 -24.69 20.27 2.27
C PHE A 395 -26.21 20.37 2.15
N ALA A 396 -26.74 20.40 0.93
CA ALA A 396 -28.18 20.32 0.68
C ALA A 396 -28.75 18.97 1.16
N GLY A 397 -27.99 17.87 1.03
CA GLY A 397 -28.30 16.53 1.57
C GLY A 397 -28.14 16.41 3.09
N GLY A 398 -27.73 17.47 3.79
CA GLY A 398 -27.65 17.52 5.26
C GLY A 398 -26.32 17.10 5.87
N TRP A 399 -25.25 16.96 5.07
CA TRP A 399 -23.90 16.84 5.61
C TRP A 399 -23.42 18.16 6.19
N ASN A 400 -22.67 18.09 7.28
CA ASN A 400 -22.09 19.24 7.97
C ASN A 400 -20.67 18.96 8.48
N ASN A 401 -20.06 17.87 8.01
CA ASN A 401 -18.67 17.52 8.29
C ASN A 401 -18.00 17.13 6.97
N VAL A 402 -16.93 17.85 6.60
CA VAL A 402 -16.17 17.64 5.37
C VAL A 402 -14.69 17.57 5.73
N LYS A 403 -14.00 16.55 5.20
CA LYS A 403 -12.56 16.41 5.32
C LYS A 403 -11.91 16.64 3.96
N LEU A 404 -10.92 17.55 3.92
CA LEU A 404 -10.20 17.94 2.72
C LEU A 404 -8.71 17.61 2.89
N TYR A 405 -8.17 16.82 1.94
CA TYR A 405 -6.76 16.47 1.91
C TYR A 405 -6.01 17.26 0.86
N PHE A 406 -4.82 17.73 1.24
CA PHE A 406 -3.89 18.46 0.38
C PHE A 406 -2.46 17.95 0.59
N MET A 407 -1.58 18.26 -0.34
CA MET A 407 -0.14 18.08 -0.22
C MET A 407 0.57 19.43 -0.25
N LEU A 408 1.69 19.53 0.47
CA LEU A 408 2.62 20.66 0.41
C LEU A 408 3.99 20.16 -0.04
N GLY A 409 4.73 21.03 -0.75
CA GLY A 409 6.03 20.69 -1.31
C GLY A 409 5.95 20.07 -2.71
N LEU A 410 4.83 20.22 -3.39
CA LEU A 410 4.65 19.76 -4.77
C LEU A 410 5.60 20.49 -5.74
N PRO A 411 6.02 19.86 -6.84
CA PRO A 411 6.80 20.54 -7.87
C PRO A 411 6.10 21.81 -8.37
N THR A 412 6.84 22.89 -8.52
CA THR A 412 6.38 24.24 -8.93
C THR A 412 5.45 24.96 -7.96
N GLU A 413 5.20 24.44 -6.74
CA GLU A 413 4.33 25.05 -5.75
C GLU A 413 4.89 26.39 -5.26
N THR A 414 4.05 27.42 -5.25
CA THR A 414 4.33 28.76 -4.73
C THR A 414 3.53 29.06 -3.46
N ASP A 415 3.84 30.16 -2.79
CA ASP A 415 3.08 30.60 -1.61
C ASP A 415 1.63 30.93 -1.96
N GLU A 416 1.35 31.42 -3.18
CA GLU A 416 -0.02 31.65 -3.68
C GLU A 416 -0.79 30.33 -3.79
N ASP A 417 -0.13 29.25 -4.19
CA ASP A 417 -0.78 27.92 -4.24
C ASP A 417 -1.12 27.40 -2.84
N VAL A 418 -0.23 27.63 -1.88
CA VAL A 418 -0.47 27.29 -0.47
C VAL A 418 -1.65 28.10 0.08
N LEU A 419 -1.69 29.39 -0.17
CA LEU A 419 -2.81 30.27 0.24
C LEU A 419 -4.12 29.93 -0.47
N GLY A 420 -4.05 29.46 -1.72
CA GLY A 420 -5.19 28.94 -2.47
C GLY A 420 -5.93 27.81 -1.75
N ILE A 421 -5.25 27.05 -0.86
CA ILE A 421 -5.92 26.05 -0.01
C ILE A 421 -6.89 26.75 0.94
N ALA A 422 -6.47 27.83 1.61
CA ALA A 422 -7.34 28.59 2.52
C ALA A 422 -8.51 29.22 1.77
N GLU A 423 -8.29 29.79 0.59
CA GLU A 423 -9.33 30.36 -0.25
C GLU A 423 -10.38 29.32 -0.64
N LEU A 424 -9.96 28.13 -1.10
CA LEU A 424 -10.87 27.03 -1.44
C LEU A 424 -11.69 26.59 -0.23
N VAL A 425 -11.06 26.46 0.94
CA VAL A 425 -11.76 26.11 2.19
C VAL A 425 -12.81 27.16 2.56
N TYR A 426 -12.53 28.45 2.40
CA TYR A 426 -13.52 29.49 2.65
C TYR A 426 -14.66 29.47 1.65
N LYS A 427 -14.41 29.15 0.37
CA LYS A 427 -15.48 28.95 -0.63
C LYS A 427 -16.38 27.76 -0.24
N VAL A 428 -15.82 26.68 0.28
CA VAL A 428 -16.59 25.54 0.82
C VAL A 428 -17.46 25.96 2.01
N ILE A 429 -16.92 26.77 2.92
CA ILE A 429 -17.72 27.33 4.04
C ILE A 429 -18.86 28.22 3.54
N GLN A 430 -18.63 29.05 2.52
CA GLN A 430 -19.66 29.87 1.90
C GLN A 430 -20.75 29.04 1.24
N ALA A 431 -20.36 27.97 0.50
CA ALA A 431 -21.29 27.01 -0.09
C ALA A 431 -22.19 26.37 0.98
N TRP A 432 -21.64 26.01 2.14
CA TRP A 432 -22.44 25.50 3.25
C TRP A 432 -23.41 26.56 3.79
N LYS A 433 -22.94 27.79 4.02
CA LYS A 433 -23.80 28.89 4.51
C LYS A 433 -24.99 29.15 3.59
N ALA A 434 -24.77 29.03 2.27
CA ALA A 434 -25.81 29.25 1.27
C ALA A 434 -26.81 28.08 1.19
N ASN A 435 -26.34 26.85 1.23
CA ASN A 435 -27.08 25.66 0.75
C ASN A 435 -27.42 24.63 1.84
N ALA A 436 -26.89 24.76 3.07
CA ALA A 436 -27.13 23.75 4.10
C ALA A 436 -28.60 23.64 4.50
N SER A 437 -29.14 22.42 4.42
CA SER A 437 -30.53 22.13 4.83
C SER A 437 -30.72 22.19 6.35
N ASN A 438 -29.67 22.00 7.14
CA ASN A 438 -29.70 22.10 8.60
C ASN A 438 -28.48 22.85 9.14
N LYS A 439 -28.66 24.10 9.50
CA LYS A 439 -27.60 24.97 10.05
C LYS A 439 -27.40 24.84 11.56
N LYS A 440 -28.32 24.17 12.29
CA LYS A 440 -28.28 24.07 13.77
C LYS A 440 -27.07 23.31 14.29
N ARG A 441 -26.55 22.32 13.51
CA ARG A 441 -25.40 21.49 13.91
C ARG A 441 -24.04 22.15 13.68
N GLY A 442 -24.01 23.31 12.99
CA GLY A 442 -22.78 23.95 12.56
C GLY A 442 -22.02 23.15 11.49
N LEU A 443 -20.98 23.75 10.91
CA LEU A 443 -20.09 23.12 9.94
C LEU A 443 -18.77 22.78 10.63
N ARG A 444 -18.21 21.60 10.31
CA ARG A 444 -16.81 21.24 10.57
C ARG A 444 -16.11 20.97 9.25
N VAL A 445 -15.00 21.66 9.02
CA VAL A 445 -14.10 21.40 7.88
C VAL A 445 -12.76 20.99 8.46
N HIS A 446 -12.43 19.72 8.28
CA HIS A 446 -11.12 19.21 8.66
C HIS A 446 -10.20 19.31 7.45
N VAL A 447 -9.13 20.09 7.56
CA VAL A 447 -8.10 20.26 6.53
C VAL A 447 -6.85 19.50 6.98
N ALA A 448 -6.39 18.58 6.17
CA ALA A 448 -5.15 17.85 6.44
C ALA A 448 -4.17 18.02 5.29
N THR A 449 -2.91 18.36 5.62
CA THR A 449 -1.84 18.44 4.64
C THR A 449 -0.78 17.37 4.88
N ALA A 450 -0.37 16.69 3.79
CA ALA A 450 0.74 15.75 3.78
C ALA A 450 1.98 16.39 3.13
N PHE A 451 3.14 15.97 3.55
CA PHE A 451 4.39 16.34 2.89
C PHE A 451 4.56 15.49 1.62
N PHE A 452 4.84 16.13 0.49
CA PHE A 452 5.05 15.42 -0.78
C PHE A 452 6.26 14.47 -0.68
N VAL A 453 6.04 13.22 -1.11
CA VAL A 453 7.07 12.19 -1.21
C VAL A 453 7.17 11.74 -2.67
N PRO A 454 8.30 11.98 -3.35
CA PRO A 454 8.52 11.46 -4.69
C PRO A 454 8.59 9.93 -4.66
N LYS A 455 7.76 9.26 -5.43
CA LYS A 455 7.68 7.79 -5.46
C LYS A 455 8.24 7.22 -6.77
N PRO A 456 8.87 6.02 -6.73
CA PRO A 456 9.31 5.29 -7.90
C PRO A 456 8.18 5.09 -8.93
N HIS A 457 8.55 5.00 -10.20
CA HIS A 457 7.65 4.77 -11.33
C HIS A 457 6.54 5.82 -11.51
N THR A 458 6.77 7.06 -11.02
CA THR A 458 5.88 8.20 -11.23
C THR A 458 6.56 9.28 -12.08
N PRO A 459 5.79 10.18 -12.73
CA PRO A 459 6.36 11.36 -13.38
C PRO A 459 7.23 12.22 -12.46
N PHE A 460 6.95 12.21 -11.16
CA PHE A 460 7.70 12.96 -10.15
C PHE A 460 8.82 12.18 -9.46
N GLN A 461 9.18 11.00 -9.94
CA GLN A 461 10.28 10.21 -9.38
C GLN A 461 11.65 10.91 -9.41
N TRP A 462 11.84 11.86 -10.34
CA TRP A 462 13.07 12.67 -10.47
C TRP A 462 13.09 13.92 -9.58
N GLU A 463 11.96 14.27 -8.98
CA GLU A 463 11.85 15.46 -8.16
C GLU A 463 12.51 15.28 -6.78
N GLN A 464 12.94 16.38 -6.19
CA GLN A 464 13.39 16.42 -4.80
C GLN A 464 12.24 16.76 -3.85
N GLN A 465 12.38 16.44 -2.58
CA GLN A 465 11.57 17.07 -1.54
C GLN A 465 12.10 18.48 -1.25
N ILE A 466 11.23 19.38 -0.82
CA ILE A 466 11.66 20.63 -0.16
C ILE A 466 12.25 20.29 1.22
N THR A 467 12.96 21.23 1.85
CA THR A 467 13.49 20.98 3.19
C THR A 467 12.37 20.90 4.24
N PRO A 468 12.59 20.20 5.38
CA PRO A 468 11.62 20.17 6.48
C PRO A 468 11.26 21.57 7.00
N GLU A 469 12.23 22.49 7.05
CA GLU A 469 12.03 23.88 7.49
C GLU A 469 11.10 24.63 6.54
N GLU A 470 11.29 24.46 5.22
CA GLU A 470 10.42 25.07 4.20
C GLU A 470 9.01 24.48 4.25
N TYR A 471 8.87 23.16 4.44
CA TYR A 471 7.58 22.52 4.64
C TYR A 471 6.85 23.10 5.86
N LEU A 472 7.52 23.19 7.01
CA LEU A 472 6.94 23.76 8.22
C LEU A 472 6.59 25.23 8.05
N ARG A 473 7.42 26.02 7.33
CA ARG A 473 7.11 27.41 6.96
C ARG A 473 5.79 27.50 6.21
N ARG A 474 5.58 26.63 5.19
CA ARG A 474 4.32 26.57 4.42
C ARG A 474 3.15 26.13 5.28
N CYS A 475 3.33 25.16 6.17
CA CYS A 475 2.29 24.80 7.14
C CYS A 475 1.87 25.97 8.04
N GLN A 476 2.83 26.76 8.52
CA GLN A 476 2.56 27.93 9.35
C GLN A 476 1.92 29.06 8.54
N LEU A 477 2.35 29.28 7.30
CA LEU A 477 1.73 30.23 6.37
C LEU A 477 0.24 29.89 6.20
N LEU A 478 -0.08 28.64 5.90
CA LEU A 478 -1.46 28.17 5.74
C LEU A 478 -2.26 28.32 7.05
N LYS A 479 -1.69 27.88 8.17
CA LYS A 479 -2.34 27.95 9.49
C LYS A 479 -2.69 29.39 9.88
N SER A 480 -1.82 30.35 9.56
CA SER A 480 -2.05 31.77 9.86
C SER A 480 -3.22 32.39 9.08
N HIS A 481 -3.71 31.72 8.02
CA HIS A 481 -4.84 32.17 7.19
C HIS A 481 -6.15 31.45 7.52
N PHE A 482 -6.18 30.57 8.54
CA PHE A 482 -7.39 29.93 9.02
C PHE A 482 -7.96 30.68 10.24
N TYR A 483 -8.96 31.55 10.01
CA TYR A 483 -9.58 32.37 11.06
C TYR A 483 -10.92 31.82 11.55
N SER A 484 -11.52 30.85 10.85
CA SER A 484 -12.83 30.32 11.20
C SER A 484 -12.73 29.21 12.24
N LYS A 485 -13.57 29.27 13.29
CA LYS A 485 -13.72 28.19 14.27
C LYS A 485 -14.27 26.88 13.69
N SER A 486 -14.78 26.91 12.46
CA SER A 486 -15.26 25.73 11.74
C SER A 486 -14.13 24.92 11.11
N ILE A 487 -12.89 25.45 11.08
CA ILE A 487 -11.74 24.82 10.47
C ILE A 487 -10.89 24.16 11.55
N GLU A 488 -10.60 22.89 11.36
CA GLU A 488 -9.61 22.12 12.09
C GLU A 488 -8.47 21.77 11.12
N TYR A 489 -7.24 22.18 11.44
CA TYR A 489 -6.09 21.97 10.58
C TYR A 489 -5.07 21.04 11.24
N SER A 490 -4.67 20.02 10.50
CA SER A 490 -3.60 19.10 10.87
C SER A 490 -2.60 18.91 9.71
N TYR A 491 -1.37 18.54 10.02
CA TYR A 491 -0.34 18.22 9.03
C TYR A 491 0.55 17.09 9.53
N HIS A 492 1.13 16.36 8.60
CA HIS A 492 2.05 15.25 8.92
C HIS A 492 3.38 15.77 9.44
N ALA A 493 3.98 15.03 10.36
CA ALA A 493 5.33 15.32 10.83
C ALA A 493 6.33 15.18 9.66
N PRO A 494 7.22 16.16 9.44
CA PRO A 494 8.14 16.13 8.29
C PRO A 494 9.13 14.97 8.36
N ASP A 495 9.56 14.57 9.54
CA ASP A 495 10.58 13.53 9.74
C ASP A 495 10.12 12.16 9.23
N LEU A 496 8.84 11.80 9.47
CA LEU A 496 8.27 10.56 8.96
C LEU A 496 8.26 10.55 7.43
N SER A 497 7.75 11.62 6.81
CA SER A 497 7.70 11.74 5.34
C SER A 497 9.09 11.80 4.71
N ARG A 498 10.08 12.33 5.45
CA ARG A 498 11.46 12.34 5.01
C ARG A 498 12.07 10.94 5.01
N LEU A 499 11.88 10.19 6.10
CA LEU A 499 12.35 8.81 6.15
C LEU A 499 11.65 7.94 5.10
N GLU A 500 10.35 8.15 4.90
CA GLU A 500 9.58 7.49 3.83
C GLU A 500 10.21 7.75 2.45
N ALA A 501 10.60 9.01 2.16
CA ALA A 501 11.26 9.35 0.90
C ALA A 501 12.64 8.69 0.75
N VAL A 502 13.41 8.59 1.84
CA VAL A 502 14.69 7.87 1.83
C VAL A 502 14.45 6.39 1.47
N MET A 503 13.49 5.74 2.11
CA MET A 503 13.20 4.32 1.87
C MET A 503 12.63 4.09 0.47
N ALA A 504 11.72 4.95 0.02
CA ALA A 504 11.11 4.84 -1.31
C ALA A 504 12.12 5.05 -2.46
N ARG A 505 13.11 5.93 -2.28
CA ARG A 505 14.09 6.30 -3.31
C ARG A 505 15.47 5.68 -3.11
N GLY A 506 15.61 4.91 -2.03
CA GLY A 506 16.87 4.32 -1.62
C GLY A 506 17.36 3.19 -2.50
N ASP A 507 18.58 2.82 -2.29
CA ASP A 507 19.24 1.70 -2.94
C ASP A 507 19.76 0.69 -1.90
N ARG A 508 20.52 -0.31 -2.35
CA ARG A 508 21.00 -1.42 -1.52
C ARG A 508 21.88 -0.98 -0.35
N ARG A 509 22.48 0.21 -0.41
CA ARG A 509 23.26 0.80 0.70
C ARG A 509 22.42 1.11 1.94
N LEU A 510 21.08 1.08 1.83
CA LEU A 510 20.20 1.24 2.99
C LEU A 510 20.07 -0.02 3.85
N ALA A 511 20.39 -1.21 3.36
CA ALA A 511 20.27 -2.43 4.15
C ALA A 511 21.03 -2.36 5.49
N PRO A 512 22.33 -1.99 5.57
CA PRO A 512 23.02 -1.85 6.84
C PRO A 512 22.45 -0.72 7.71
N VAL A 513 21.85 0.33 7.13
CA VAL A 513 21.21 1.41 7.89
C VAL A 513 19.94 0.89 8.58
N ILE A 514 19.10 0.14 7.86
CA ILE A 514 17.88 -0.47 8.41
C ILE A 514 18.24 -1.43 9.56
N GLU A 515 19.22 -2.31 9.33
CA GLU A 515 19.70 -3.20 10.39
C GLU A 515 20.19 -2.40 11.62
N LYS A 516 20.99 -1.36 11.39
CA LYS A 516 21.53 -0.53 12.47
C LYS A 516 20.44 0.19 13.24
N ALA A 517 19.42 0.73 12.56
CA ALA A 517 18.30 1.39 13.20
C ALA A 517 17.54 0.38 14.12
N VAL A 518 17.30 -0.84 13.65
CA VAL A 518 16.67 -1.90 14.48
C VAL A 518 17.54 -2.28 15.67
N GLN A 519 18.86 -2.39 15.52
CA GLN A 519 19.80 -2.61 16.62
C GLN A 519 19.75 -1.50 17.67
N LEU A 520 19.50 -0.24 17.25
CA LEU A 520 19.31 0.91 18.13
C LEU A 520 17.91 0.97 18.78
N GLY A 521 16.96 0.15 18.32
CA GLY A 521 15.61 0.03 18.88
C GLY A 521 14.49 0.59 18.01
N ALA A 522 14.75 0.96 16.74
CA ALA A 522 13.70 1.34 15.81
C ALA A 522 12.77 0.16 15.52
N ARG A 523 11.48 0.40 15.63
CA ARG A 523 10.40 -0.57 15.39
C ARG A 523 9.08 0.16 15.28
N LEU A 524 8.12 -0.45 14.58
CA LEU A 524 6.76 0.10 14.42
C LEU A 524 6.78 1.56 13.94
N ASP A 525 7.70 1.89 13.03
CA ASP A 525 7.94 3.26 12.57
C ASP A 525 6.73 3.90 11.87
N GLY A 526 5.72 3.11 11.46
CA GLY A 526 4.44 3.61 10.98
C GLY A 526 3.51 4.16 12.08
N TRP A 527 3.89 4.04 13.36
CA TRP A 527 3.11 4.46 14.51
C TRP A 527 3.78 5.64 15.21
N ASP A 528 3.10 6.79 15.28
CA ASP A 528 3.65 8.05 15.83
C ASP A 528 4.26 7.88 17.24
N GLU A 529 3.69 7.00 18.06
CA GLU A 529 4.16 6.75 19.43
C GLU A 529 5.48 5.96 19.51
N PHE A 530 5.87 5.25 18.45
CA PHE A 530 7.11 4.47 18.37
C PHE A 530 8.13 5.05 17.40
N PHE A 531 7.71 5.95 16.54
CA PHE A 531 8.61 6.57 15.58
C PHE A 531 9.70 7.39 16.25
N ARG A 532 10.96 7.02 16.03
CA ARG A 532 12.14 7.63 16.64
C ARG A 532 13.15 8.03 15.57
N TYR A 533 12.95 9.21 15.00
CA TYR A 533 13.81 9.70 13.92
C TYR A 533 15.27 9.88 14.35
N ASP A 534 15.54 10.20 15.62
CA ASP A 534 16.86 10.27 16.21
C ASP A 534 17.67 8.97 16.04
N LEU A 535 17.05 7.81 16.25
CA LEU A 535 17.69 6.51 16.06
C LEU A 535 18.07 6.26 14.58
N TRP A 536 17.24 6.73 13.65
CA TRP A 536 17.52 6.66 12.23
C TRP A 536 18.70 7.56 11.84
N LEU A 537 18.77 8.78 12.37
CA LEU A 537 19.90 9.69 12.14
C LEU A 537 21.22 9.09 12.69
N ASP A 538 21.17 8.42 13.84
CA ASP A 538 22.31 7.71 14.40
C ASP A 538 22.72 6.52 13.51
N ALA A 539 21.76 5.76 12.97
CA ALA A 539 22.02 4.66 12.05
C ALA A 539 22.66 5.15 10.74
N PHE A 540 22.14 6.22 10.13
CA PHE A 540 22.71 6.84 8.94
C PHE A 540 24.16 7.27 9.18
N ARG A 541 24.43 7.95 10.30
CA ARG A 541 25.80 8.36 10.68
C ARG A 541 26.74 7.19 10.87
N ALA A 542 26.28 6.16 11.55
CA ALA A 542 27.07 4.97 11.82
C ALA A 542 27.44 4.20 10.54
N CYS A 543 26.57 4.22 9.53
CA CYS A 543 26.79 3.56 8.24
C CYS A 543 27.42 4.47 7.17
N GLY A 544 27.68 5.76 7.49
CA GLY A 544 28.27 6.71 6.53
C GLY A 544 27.35 7.04 5.35
N VAL A 545 26.03 6.95 5.52
CA VAL A 545 25.01 7.23 4.49
C VAL A 545 24.37 8.58 4.78
N ASP A 546 24.33 9.47 3.78
CA ASP A 546 23.62 10.75 3.90
C ASP A 546 22.15 10.61 3.43
N PRO A 547 21.14 10.76 4.32
CA PRO A 547 19.75 10.71 3.93
C PRO A 547 19.36 11.85 2.96
N ASN A 548 20.08 12.97 2.95
CA ASN A 548 19.84 14.08 2.02
C ASN A 548 20.12 13.70 0.57
N TYR A 549 21.03 12.75 0.34
CA TYR A 549 21.31 12.22 -0.97
C TYR A 549 20.05 11.66 -1.66
N TYR A 550 19.16 11.05 -0.90
CA TYR A 550 17.92 10.46 -1.42
C TYR A 550 16.74 11.43 -1.43
N THR A 551 16.74 12.49 -0.61
CA THR A 551 15.57 13.36 -0.42
C THR A 551 15.71 14.74 -1.05
N LEU A 552 16.83 15.43 -0.80
CA LEU A 552 17.02 16.83 -1.22
C LEU A 552 17.70 16.98 -2.58
N ARG A 553 18.07 15.87 -3.21
CA ARG A 553 18.64 15.84 -4.55
C ARG A 553 17.56 15.46 -5.58
N GLY A 554 17.38 16.27 -6.61
CA GLY A 554 16.68 15.87 -7.82
C GLY A 554 17.52 14.87 -8.62
N PHE A 555 16.90 13.87 -9.24
CA PHE A 555 17.59 12.94 -10.13
C PHE A 555 17.64 13.51 -11.56
N GLY A 556 18.72 13.24 -12.28
CA GLY A 556 18.85 13.56 -13.71
C GLY A 556 17.91 12.68 -14.55
N GLU A 557 17.41 13.20 -15.69
CA GLU A 557 16.55 12.41 -16.59
C GLU A 557 17.28 11.19 -17.18
N GLU A 558 18.59 11.31 -17.40
CA GLU A 558 19.46 10.25 -17.92
C GLU A 558 20.13 9.42 -16.80
N GLU A 559 19.96 9.81 -15.54
CA GLU A 559 20.50 9.07 -14.40
C GLU A 559 19.78 7.71 -14.30
N LEU A 560 20.58 6.68 -14.03
CA LEU A 560 20.05 5.35 -13.76
C LEU A 560 19.53 5.31 -12.32
N LEU A 561 18.26 4.98 -12.17
CA LEU A 561 17.60 4.93 -10.86
C LEU A 561 17.64 3.51 -10.27
N PRO A 562 17.60 3.35 -8.93
CA PRO A 562 17.69 2.05 -8.28
C PRO A 562 16.64 1.03 -8.76
N TRP A 563 15.53 1.49 -9.27
CA TRP A 563 14.42 0.66 -9.76
C TRP A 563 14.31 0.55 -11.29
N ASP A 564 15.24 1.10 -12.08
CA ASP A 564 15.14 1.12 -13.56
C ASP A 564 15.21 -0.28 -14.19
N HIS A 565 15.70 -1.28 -13.47
CA HIS A 565 15.68 -2.69 -13.87
C HIS A 565 14.34 -3.39 -13.60
N ILE A 566 13.36 -2.68 -13.00
CA ILE A 566 11.99 -3.17 -12.76
C ILE A 566 11.03 -2.52 -13.75
N ASN A 567 10.32 -3.33 -14.53
CA ASN A 567 9.33 -2.88 -15.49
C ASN A 567 7.91 -3.06 -14.93
N VAL A 568 7.27 -1.96 -14.57
CA VAL A 568 5.86 -1.95 -14.12
C VAL A 568 4.85 -1.82 -15.26
N GLY A 569 5.31 -1.87 -16.52
CA GLY A 569 4.49 -1.70 -17.73
C GLY A 569 4.37 -0.26 -18.21
N VAL A 570 4.73 0.72 -17.39
CA VAL A 570 4.73 2.14 -17.77
C VAL A 570 6.12 2.55 -18.23
N THR A 571 6.22 3.12 -19.43
CA THR A 571 7.52 3.44 -20.04
C THR A 571 8.15 4.70 -19.44
N LYS A 572 9.49 4.72 -19.27
CA LYS A 572 10.26 5.92 -18.86
C LYS A 572 9.96 7.12 -19.77
N ARG A 573 9.83 6.89 -21.09
CA ARG A 573 9.45 7.94 -22.05
C ARG A 573 8.10 8.60 -21.71
N PHE A 574 7.12 7.81 -21.31
CA PHE A 574 5.82 8.34 -20.89
C PHE A 574 5.93 9.17 -19.61
N LEU A 575 6.64 8.68 -18.60
CA LEU A 575 6.83 9.39 -17.34
C LEU A 575 7.55 10.73 -17.55
N LEU A 576 8.59 10.77 -18.38
CA LEU A 576 9.30 12.01 -18.76
C LEU A 576 8.41 12.99 -19.52
N ARG A 577 7.56 12.51 -20.43
CA ARG A 577 6.58 13.36 -21.11
C ARG A 577 5.61 13.99 -20.11
N GLU A 578 5.06 13.20 -19.19
CA GLU A 578 4.16 13.70 -18.15
C GLU A 578 4.83 14.69 -17.20
N ARG A 579 6.11 14.46 -16.88
CA ARG A 579 6.92 15.42 -16.11
C ARG A 579 7.03 16.77 -16.83
N ARG A 580 7.35 16.77 -18.12
CA ARG A 580 7.45 18.01 -18.91
C ARG A 580 6.11 18.74 -19.00
N GLN A 581 5.02 18.01 -19.21
CA GLN A 581 3.66 18.59 -19.19
C GLN A 581 3.29 19.19 -17.84
N ALA A 582 3.77 18.63 -16.72
CA ALA A 582 3.58 19.20 -15.39
C ALA A 582 4.17 20.61 -15.29
N TYR A 583 5.42 20.80 -15.76
CA TYR A 583 6.06 22.11 -15.74
C TYR A 583 5.41 23.14 -16.68
N GLU A 584 4.66 22.67 -17.66
CA GLU A 584 3.85 23.49 -18.57
C GLU A 584 2.40 23.68 -18.06
N SER A 585 2.05 23.14 -16.90
CA SER A 585 0.70 23.10 -16.33
C SER A 585 -0.35 22.52 -17.31
N LYS A 586 0.07 21.60 -18.17
CA LYS A 586 -0.80 20.93 -19.14
C LYS A 586 -1.38 19.66 -18.54
N ILE A 587 -2.67 19.45 -18.75
CA ILE A 587 -3.37 18.24 -18.32
C ILE A 587 -3.24 17.14 -19.37
N THR A 588 -3.26 15.89 -18.90
CA THR A 588 -3.43 14.69 -19.72
C THR A 588 -4.81 14.12 -19.37
N PRO A 589 -5.68 13.89 -20.36
CA PRO A 589 -7.01 13.32 -20.12
C PRO A 589 -6.92 11.90 -19.55
N ASP A 590 -8.00 11.43 -18.92
CA ASP A 590 -8.05 10.07 -18.41
C ASP A 590 -8.27 9.03 -19.54
N CYS A 591 -8.10 7.76 -19.20
CA CYS A 591 -8.17 6.68 -20.18
C CYS A 591 -9.56 6.50 -20.85
N ARG A 592 -10.65 7.08 -20.30
CA ARG A 592 -11.99 7.05 -20.92
C ARG A 592 -12.08 7.98 -22.12
N GLU A 593 -11.31 9.05 -22.14
CA GLU A 593 -11.27 10.04 -23.22
C GLU A 593 -10.31 9.63 -24.34
N GLY A 594 -9.40 8.68 -24.06
CA GLY A 594 -8.46 8.14 -25.03
C GLY A 594 -7.19 7.57 -24.40
N CYS A 595 -6.50 6.75 -25.17
CA CYS A 595 -5.25 6.15 -24.70
C CYS A 595 -4.11 7.18 -24.70
N ALA A 596 -3.58 7.49 -23.52
CA ALA A 596 -2.43 8.39 -23.36
C ALA A 596 -1.08 7.75 -23.76
N GLY A 597 -1.04 6.48 -24.17
CA GLY A 597 0.19 5.79 -24.61
C GLY A 597 1.19 5.53 -23.49
N CYS A 598 0.73 5.14 -22.30
CA CYS A 598 1.59 4.87 -21.14
C CYS A 598 2.46 3.61 -21.30
N GLY A 599 2.06 2.66 -22.13
CA GLY A 599 2.75 1.39 -22.36
C GLY A 599 2.14 0.19 -21.62
N ALA A 600 1.32 0.41 -20.59
CA ALA A 600 0.86 -0.67 -19.69
C ALA A 600 0.00 -1.76 -20.38
N SER A 601 -0.57 -1.47 -21.56
CA SER A 601 -1.29 -2.45 -22.37
C SER A 601 -0.41 -3.62 -22.85
N CYS A 602 0.91 -3.46 -22.86
CA CYS A 602 1.84 -4.55 -23.21
C CYS A 602 1.82 -5.72 -22.19
N LEU A 603 1.28 -5.50 -21.01
CA LEU A 603 1.12 -6.54 -19.98
C LEU A 603 -0.12 -7.43 -20.21
N LEU A 604 -1.01 -7.06 -21.11
CA LEU A 604 -2.23 -7.80 -21.44
C LEU A 604 -2.00 -8.64 -22.67
N GLN A 605 -2.31 -9.93 -22.61
CA GLN A 605 -2.20 -10.87 -23.72
C GLN A 605 -3.58 -11.17 -24.32
N GLU A 606 -4.58 -11.39 -23.48
CA GLU A 606 -5.92 -11.84 -23.87
C GLU A 606 -6.99 -10.75 -23.78
N VAL A 607 -6.79 -9.72 -22.97
CA VAL A 607 -7.80 -8.69 -22.66
C VAL A 607 -7.31 -7.32 -23.11
N LYS A 608 -8.19 -6.51 -23.70
CA LYS A 608 -7.85 -5.11 -24.00
C LYS A 608 -7.87 -4.29 -22.71
N CYS A 609 -7.01 -3.26 -22.65
CA CYS A 609 -7.03 -2.30 -21.54
C CYS A 609 -8.43 -1.66 -21.45
N ASP A 610 -9.17 -2.01 -20.40
CA ASP A 610 -10.54 -1.57 -20.17
C ASP A 610 -10.52 -0.20 -19.47
N ALA A 611 -10.43 0.85 -20.26
CA ALA A 611 -10.58 2.22 -19.76
C ALA A 611 -12.05 2.65 -19.68
#